data_dd27f3828b5b359321aa2b21df192d08
#
_entry.id   dd27f3828b5b359321aa2b21df192d08
#
_cell.length_a   1.000
_cell.length_b   1.000
_cell.length_c   1.000
_cell.angle_alpha   90.00
_cell.angle_beta   90.00
_cell.angle_gamma   90.00
#
_symmetry.space_group_name_H-M   'P 1'
#
loop_
_entity.id
_entity.type
_entity.pdbx_description
1 polymer ?
#
loop_
_entity_poly.entity_id
_entity_poly.type
_entity_poly.pdbx_seq_one_letter_code
_entity_poly.pdbx_strand_id
1 'polypeptide(L)'
;LIDATVDAEAVVERSRVQGSHIGRAANIGPWTYMRPGNELGEETKAGAFVEMKKAHIGNGTKVPHLSYVGDADLGEHTNIGGGTITANYDGVHKHHTTIGSNVHVGAGNLFVAPVTVGDGSVVRHDVPSDSMVYSENTQHVVEGWKPEWER
;
A
#
# COMPACT_ATOMS: atom_id res chain seq x y z
N LEU A 1 2.40 -17.28 13.78
CA LEU A 1 3.70 -16.62 13.54
C LEU A 1 4.75 -17.68 13.27
N ILE A 2 5.58 -17.51 12.25
CA ILE A 2 6.70 -18.41 11.90
C ILE A 2 7.89 -17.51 11.55
N ASP A 3 8.99 -17.64 12.33
CA ASP A 3 10.21 -16.83 12.12
C ASP A 3 9.93 -15.33 11.93
N ALA A 4 9.02 -14.80 12.76
CA ALA A 4 8.56 -13.42 12.66
C ALA A 4 8.90 -12.66 13.94
N THR A 5 9.30 -11.40 13.77
CA THR A 5 9.50 -10.44 14.87
C THR A 5 8.29 -9.52 14.94
N VAL A 6 7.76 -9.32 16.14
CA VAL A 6 6.62 -8.44 16.39
C VAL A 6 6.98 -7.50 17.53
N ASP A 7 7.00 -6.21 17.24
CA ASP A 7 7.37 -5.19 18.21
C ASP A 7 6.23 -4.87 19.20
N ALA A 8 6.56 -4.05 20.19
CA ALA A 8 5.63 -3.69 21.26
C ALA A 8 4.33 -3.05 20.68
N GLU A 9 3.23 -3.31 21.36
CA GLU A 9 1.89 -2.76 21.04
C GLU A 9 1.32 -3.21 19.67
N ALA A 10 2.07 -3.98 18.87
CA ALA A 10 1.56 -4.50 17.61
C ALA A 10 0.51 -5.60 17.83
N VAL A 11 -0.51 -5.61 17.01
CA VAL A 11 -1.61 -6.58 17.06
C VAL A 11 -1.57 -7.44 15.80
N VAL A 12 -1.55 -8.77 16.00
CA VAL A 12 -1.67 -9.75 14.91
C VAL A 12 -2.87 -10.66 15.20
N GLU A 13 -3.94 -10.50 14.44
CA GLU A 13 -5.18 -11.24 14.64
C GLU A 13 -5.47 -12.19 13.49
N ARG A 14 -5.72 -13.47 13.81
CA ARG A 14 -6.20 -14.51 12.86
C ARG A 14 -5.48 -14.47 11.50
N SER A 15 -4.17 -14.33 11.54
CA SER A 15 -3.36 -14.12 10.35
C SER A 15 -2.16 -15.06 10.32
N ARG A 16 -1.61 -15.28 9.13
CA ARG A 16 -0.37 -16.02 8.95
C ARG A 16 0.76 -15.06 8.61
N VAL A 17 1.77 -15.00 9.46
CA VAL A 17 2.96 -14.17 9.29
C VAL A 17 4.20 -15.07 9.30
N GLN A 18 5.01 -14.96 8.26
CA GLN A 18 6.23 -15.75 8.09
C GLN A 18 7.41 -14.85 7.72
N GLY A 19 8.57 -15.05 8.38
CA GLY A 19 9.85 -14.42 8.02
C GLY A 19 9.73 -12.92 7.78
N SER A 20 9.02 -12.22 8.67
CA SER A 20 8.69 -10.80 8.50
C SER A 20 8.86 -10.07 9.83
N HIS A 21 9.15 -8.77 9.75
CA HIS A 21 9.16 -7.88 10.90
C HIS A 21 7.92 -6.98 10.91
N ILE A 22 7.28 -6.89 12.06
CA ILE A 22 6.09 -6.09 12.31
C ILE A 22 6.45 -5.00 13.32
N GLY A 23 6.46 -3.75 12.88
CA GLY A 23 6.84 -2.60 13.69
C GLY A 23 5.85 -2.28 14.80
N ARG A 24 6.27 -1.42 15.71
CA ARG A 24 5.53 -1.01 16.90
C ARG A 24 4.12 -0.49 16.55
N ALA A 25 3.13 -0.88 17.33
CA ALA A 25 1.73 -0.48 17.19
C ALA A 25 1.10 -0.79 15.81
N ALA A 26 1.73 -1.63 15.00
CA ALA A 26 1.15 -2.09 13.74
C ALA A 26 -0.06 -3.00 13.95
N ASN A 27 -1.00 -3.01 13.03
CA ASN A 27 -2.22 -3.80 13.09
C ASN A 27 -2.34 -4.73 11.88
N ILE A 28 -2.24 -6.05 12.12
CA ILE A 28 -2.25 -7.08 11.09
C ILE A 28 -3.47 -7.97 11.23
N GLY A 29 -4.27 -8.04 10.20
CA GLY A 29 -5.42 -8.93 10.16
C GLY A 29 -6.78 -8.24 10.21
N PRO A 30 -7.85 -9.04 10.39
CA PRO A 30 -7.84 -10.52 10.36
C PRO A 30 -7.63 -11.07 8.93
N TRP A 31 -7.18 -12.34 8.85
CA TRP A 31 -6.97 -13.08 7.60
C TRP A 31 -5.99 -12.44 6.62
N THR A 32 -4.93 -11.87 7.14
CA THR A 32 -3.77 -11.41 6.36
C THR A 32 -2.78 -12.56 6.17
N TYR A 33 -2.20 -12.66 4.97
CA TYR A 33 -1.11 -13.57 4.69
C TYR A 33 0.18 -12.81 4.37
N MET A 34 1.13 -12.86 5.28
CA MET A 34 2.45 -12.29 5.09
C MET A 34 3.46 -13.39 4.79
N ARG A 35 3.93 -13.40 3.56
CA ARG A 35 5.01 -14.28 3.10
C ARG A 35 6.35 -13.71 3.54
N PRO A 36 7.47 -14.47 3.45
CA PRO A 36 8.75 -13.99 3.93
C PRO A 36 9.25 -12.70 3.26
N GLY A 37 10.01 -11.92 4.04
CA GLY A 37 10.74 -10.75 3.57
C GLY A 37 9.97 -9.44 3.65
N ASN A 38 8.94 -9.33 4.48
CA ASN A 38 8.29 -8.04 4.72
C ASN A 38 8.90 -7.33 5.93
N GLU A 39 9.02 -6.01 5.80
CA GLU A 39 9.43 -5.09 6.83
C GLU A 39 8.35 -4.03 6.98
N LEU A 40 7.58 -4.07 8.05
CA LEU A 40 6.53 -3.10 8.34
C LEU A 40 6.98 -2.13 9.41
N GLY A 41 6.91 -0.84 9.10
CA GLY A 41 7.20 0.23 10.04
C GLY A 41 6.14 0.38 11.13
N GLU A 42 6.32 1.39 11.96
CA GLU A 42 5.42 1.67 13.08
C GLU A 42 4.02 2.12 12.59
N GLU A 43 2.99 1.78 13.36
CA GLU A 43 1.59 2.19 13.13
C GLU A 43 1.04 1.80 11.74
N THR A 44 1.66 0.81 11.10
CA THR A 44 1.19 0.32 9.80
C THR A 44 -0.06 -0.55 9.94
N LYS A 45 -0.78 -0.71 8.84
CA LYS A 45 -1.93 -1.61 8.78
C LYS A 45 -1.85 -2.53 7.56
N ALA A 46 -1.96 -3.83 7.80
CA ALA A 46 -2.28 -4.83 6.79
C ALA A 46 -3.60 -5.50 7.20
N GLY A 47 -4.69 -5.13 6.52
CA GLY A 47 -6.04 -5.54 6.95
C GLY A 47 -6.54 -6.81 6.27
N ALA A 48 -7.86 -7.00 6.29
CA ALA A 48 -8.48 -8.24 5.89
C ALA A 48 -8.19 -8.62 4.42
N PHE A 49 -7.81 -9.90 4.24
CA PHE A 49 -7.51 -10.50 2.94
C PHE A 49 -6.40 -9.78 2.17
N VAL A 50 -5.42 -9.28 2.88
CA VAL A 50 -4.20 -8.72 2.29
C VAL A 50 -3.13 -9.80 2.24
N GLU A 51 -2.49 -9.95 1.09
CA GLU A 51 -1.28 -10.76 0.96
C GLU A 51 -0.07 -9.85 0.70
N MET A 52 1.03 -10.08 1.41
CA MET A 52 2.29 -9.35 1.24
C MET A 52 3.48 -10.29 1.08
N LYS A 53 4.46 -9.87 0.28
CA LYS A 53 5.71 -10.60 0.07
C LYS A 53 6.82 -9.65 -0.31
N LYS A 54 7.94 -9.70 0.42
CA LYS A 54 9.11 -8.83 0.14
C LYS A 54 8.68 -7.38 -0.07
N ALA A 55 7.90 -6.87 0.86
CA ALA A 55 7.38 -5.51 0.86
C ALA A 55 7.95 -4.72 2.03
N HIS A 56 8.42 -3.50 1.76
CA HIS A 56 8.82 -2.55 2.77
C HIS A 56 7.72 -1.50 2.90
N ILE A 57 7.16 -1.38 4.09
CA ILE A 57 6.01 -0.51 4.35
C ILE A 57 6.41 0.55 5.36
N GLY A 58 6.45 1.80 4.92
CA GLY A 58 6.80 2.94 5.77
C GLY A 58 5.80 3.21 6.89
N ASN A 59 6.24 3.96 7.90
CA ASN A 59 5.45 4.26 9.10
C ASN A 59 4.07 4.86 8.75
N GLY A 60 3.04 4.47 9.47
CA GLY A 60 1.68 4.97 9.31
C GLY A 60 0.98 4.59 8.00
N THR A 61 1.64 3.80 7.14
CA THR A 61 1.07 3.38 5.86
C THR A 61 0.04 2.27 6.03
N LYS A 62 -1.04 2.33 5.24
CA LYS A 62 -2.18 1.44 5.38
C LYS A 62 -2.49 0.71 4.08
N VAL A 63 -2.59 -0.62 4.19
CA VAL A 63 -3.10 -1.54 3.16
C VAL A 63 -4.30 -2.28 3.75
N PRO A 64 -5.48 -1.64 3.81
CA PRO A 64 -6.55 -2.11 4.70
C PRO A 64 -7.36 -3.28 4.16
N HIS A 65 -7.42 -3.55 2.85
CA HIS A 65 -8.39 -4.49 2.30
C HIS A 65 -7.95 -5.18 1.00
N LEU A 66 -8.20 -6.50 0.90
CA LEU A 66 -8.33 -7.24 -0.37
C LEU A 66 -7.21 -6.95 -1.39
N SER A 67 -5.97 -6.82 -0.96
CA SER A 67 -4.88 -6.34 -1.82
C SER A 67 -3.71 -7.31 -1.85
N TYR A 68 -2.97 -7.30 -2.95
CA TYR A 68 -1.68 -7.96 -3.05
C TYR A 68 -0.56 -6.92 -3.18
N VAL A 69 0.39 -6.96 -2.24
CA VAL A 69 1.59 -6.10 -2.26
C VAL A 69 2.83 -6.98 -2.25
N GLY A 70 3.45 -7.12 -3.40
CA GLY A 70 4.62 -7.98 -3.58
C GLY A 70 5.76 -7.28 -4.30
N ASP A 71 7.00 -7.51 -3.83
CA ASP A 71 8.21 -6.90 -4.35
C ASP A 71 8.03 -5.37 -4.51
N ALA A 72 7.69 -4.69 -3.40
CA ALA A 72 7.29 -3.28 -3.39
C ALA A 72 7.80 -2.51 -2.17
N ASP A 73 8.14 -1.24 -2.39
CA ASP A 73 8.43 -0.28 -1.33
C ASP A 73 7.32 0.78 -1.30
N LEU A 74 6.68 0.95 -0.16
CA LEU A 74 5.67 1.96 0.11
C LEU A 74 6.22 2.94 1.15
N GLY A 75 6.24 4.22 0.83
CA GLY A 75 6.66 5.29 1.73
C GLY A 75 5.74 5.45 2.93
N GLU A 76 5.98 6.48 3.74
CA GLU A 76 5.23 6.75 4.97
C GLU A 76 3.86 7.38 4.68
N HIS A 77 2.90 7.14 5.58
CA HIS A 77 1.58 7.76 5.58
C HIS A 77 0.81 7.59 4.25
N THR A 78 1.12 6.56 3.51
CA THR A 78 0.45 6.21 2.25
C THR A 78 -0.76 5.34 2.51
N ASN A 79 -1.83 5.55 1.74
CA ASN A 79 -3.04 4.75 1.83
C ASN A 79 -3.31 4.01 0.52
N ILE A 80 -3.35 2.69 0.60
CA ILE A 80 -3.63 1.81 -0.53
C ILE A 80 -5.10 1.42 -0.52
N GLY A 81 -5.82 1.79 -1.56
CA GLY A 81 -7.23 1.43 -1.72
C GLY A 81 -7.45 -0.07 -1.90
N GLY A 82 -8.60 -0.55 -1.46
CA GLY A 82 -8.94 -1.96 -1.53
C GLY A 82 -8.93 -2.53 -2.95
N GLY A 83 -8.50 -3.79 -3.10
CA GLY A 83 -8.39 -4.43 -4.40
C GLY A 83 -7.17 -4.01 -5.22
N THR A 84 -6.20 -3.34 -4.62
CA THR A 84 -4.96 -2.96 -5.30
C THR A 84 -4.03 -4.15 -5.45
N ILE A 85 -3.40 -4.26 -6.62
CA ILE A 85 -2.44 -5.31 -6.93
C ILE A 85 -1.15 -4.69 -7.48
N THR A 86 -0.01 -5.02 -6.88
CA THR A 86 1.30 -4.82 -7.50
C THR A 86 1.62 -6.03 -8.36
N ALA A 87 1.40 -5.91 -9.68
CA ALA A 87 1.69 -6.97 -10.63
C ALA A 87 3.19 -7.05 -10.87
N ASN A 88 3.87 -7.86 -10.08
CA ASN A 88 5.33 -7.92 -9.99
C ASN A 88 5.99 -8.98 -10.87
N TYR A 89 5.25 -9.74 -11.67
CA TYR A 89 5.78 -10.85 -12.46
C TYR A 89 5.34 -10.78 -13.92
N ASP A 90 6.29 -10.76 -14.84
CA ASP A 90 6.07 -10.67 -16.29
C ASP A 90 5.99 -12.04 -17.00
N GLY A 91 6.06 -13.12 -16.25
CA GLY A 91 6.13 -14.51 -16.78
C GLY A 91 7.55 -15.08 -16.72
N VAL A 92 8.58 -14.27 -16.59
CA VAL A 92 10.00 -14.66 -16.53
C VAL A 92 10.70 -14.08 -15.31
N HIS A 93 10.59 -12.76 -15.12
CA HIS A 93 11.27 -12.01 -14.06
C HIS A 93 10.30 -11.33 -13.12
N LYS A 94 10.80 -11.00 -11.93
CA LYS A 94 10.08 -10.16 -10.98
C LYS A 94 10.62 -8.74 -11.06
N HIS A 95 9.68 -7.81 -11.04
CA HIS A 95 9.94 -6.38 -11.09
C HIS A 95 9.42 -5.69 -9.83
N HIS A 96 9.93 -4.50 -9.57
CA HIS A 96 9.69 -3.77 -8.33
C HIS A 96 8.71 -2.60 -8.54
N THR A 97 7.88 -2.36 -7.52
CA THR A 97 6.99 -1.20 -7.45
C THR A 97 7.49 -0.27 -6.34
N THR A 98 7.63 1.01 -6.63
CA THR A 98 7.95 2.03 -5.63
C THR A 98 6.80 3.03 -5.54
N ILE A 99 6.22 3.18 -4.35
CA ILE A 99 5.18 4.16 -4.06
C ILE A 99 5.71 5.07 -2.96
N GLY A 100 5.73 6.36 -3.22
CA GLY A 100 6.25 7.36 -2.30
C GLY A 100 5.42 7.56 -1.02
N SER A 101 5.75 8.59 -0.28
CA SER A 101 5.07 8.96 0.96
C SER A 101 3.86 9.85 0.69
N ASN A 102 2.87 9.82 1.60
CA ASN A 102 1.65 10.62 1.53
C ASN A 102 0.84 10.39 0.23
N VAL A 103 0.93 9.21 -0.36
CA VAL A 103 0.21 8.84 -1.57
C VAL A 103 -1.18 8.31 -1.23
N HIS A 104 -2.17 8.71 -2.01
CA HIS A 104 -3.52 8.14 -1.97
C HIS A 104 -3.81 7.32 -3.21
N VAL A 105 -3.92 6.01 -3.04
CA VAL A 105 -4.33 5.08 -4.10
C VAL A 105 -5.81 4.75 -3.95
N GLY A 106 -6.57 4.96 -5.00
CA GLY A 106 -7.99 4.57 -5.08
C GLY A 106 -8.17 3.05 -5.07
N ALA A 107 -9.39 2.59 -4.94
CA ALA A 107 -9.70 1.15 -4.97
C ALA A 107 -9.57 0.57 -6.39
N GLY A 108 -9.19 -0.72 -6.46
CA GLY A 108 -9.16 -1.48 -7.70
C GLY A 108 -8.03 -1.14 -8.66
N ASN A 109 -6.95 -0.54 -8.19
CA ASN A 109 -5.83 -0.16 -9.05
C ASN A 109 -4.84 -1.32 -9.27
N LEU A 110 -4.38 -1.44 -10.50
CA LEU A 110 -3.31 -2.35 -10.90
C LEU A 110 -2.03 -1.56 -11.21
N PHE A 111 -0.96 -1.85 -10.49
CA PHE A 111 0.38 -1.34 -10.74
C PHE A 111 1.20 -2.42 -11.46
N VAL A 112 1.49 -2.21 -12.73
CA VAL A 112 2.29 -3.16 -13.52
C VAL A 112 3.76 -2.78 -13.41
N ALA A 113 4.48 -3.49 -12.56
CA ALA A 113 5.90 -3.23 -12.31
C ALA A 113 6.79 -3.49 -13.56
N PRO A 114 7.91 -2.74 -13.74
CA PRO A 114 8.41 -1.72 -12.83
C PRO A 114 7.62 -0.42 -12.92
N VAL A 115 7.35 0.20 -11.77
CA VAL A 115 6.58 1.46 -11.70
C VAL A 115 7.00 2.28 -10.49
N THR A 116 6.99 3.60 -10.65
CA THR A 116 7.26 4.55 -9.56
C THR A 116 6.12 5.55 -9.44
N VAL A 117 5.66 5.77 -8.20
CA VAL A 117 4.67 6.79 -7.84
C VAL A 117 5.34 7.79 -6.92
N GLY A 118 5.36 9.06 -7.31
CA GLY A 118 5.96 10.14 -6.52
C GLY A 118 5.15 10.48 -5.27
N ASP A 119 5.81 11.13 -4.31
CA ASP A 119 5.20 11.56 -3.05
C ASP A 119 3.97 12.45 -3.26
N GLY A 120 2.99 12.32 -2.40
CA GLY A 120 1.76 13.13 -2.42
C GLY A 120 0.84 12.88 -3.61
N SER A 121 1.12 11.88 -4.44
CA SER A 121 0.31 11.57 -5.62
C SER A 121 -1.08 11.01 -5.25
N VAL A 122 -2.06 11.28 -6.11
CA VAL A 122 -3.39 10.66 -6.04
C VAL A 122 -3.58 9.76 -7.25
N VAL A 123 -3.57 8.45 -7.03
CA VAL A 123 -3.71 7.46 -8.11
C VAL A 123 -5.17 7.00 -8.18
N ARG A 124 -5.79 7.15 -9.35
CA ARG A 124 -7.21 6.82 -9.58
C ARG A 124 -7.43 5.74 -10.63
N HIS A 125 -6.38 5.42 -11.38
CA HIS A 125 -6.43 4.46 -12.48
C HIS A 125 -5.21 3.58 -12.45
N ASP A 126 -5.26 2.45 -13.16
CA ASP A 126 -4.15 1.53 -13.34
C ASP A 126 -2.90 2.25 -13.84
N VAL A 127 -1.75 1.78 -13.37
CA VAL A 127 -0.45 2.32 -13.76
C VAL A 127 0.29 1.26 -14.58
N PRO A 128 0.51 1.48 -15.87
CA PRO A 128 1.25 0.53 -16.71
C PRO A 128 2.73 0.47 -16.34
N SER A 129 3.42 -0.54 -16.83
CA SER A 129 4.87 -0.70 -16.63
C SER A 129 5.67 0.47 -17.21
N ASP A 130 6.87 0.65 -16.70
CA ASP A 130 7.80 1.71 -17.12
C ASP A 130 7.22 3.14 -17.00
N SER A 131 6.29 3.31 -16.06
CA SER A 131 5.60 4.58 -15.84
C SER A 131 6.02 5.23 -14.54
N MET A 132 5.96 6.55 -14.53
CA MET A 132 6.04 7.40 -13.35
C MET A 132 4.72 8.13 -13.18
N VAL A 133 4.15 8.06 -11.98
CA VAL A 133 2.95 8.82 -11.61
C VAL A 133 3.33 9.93 -10.66
N TYR A 134 2.88 11.14 -10.97
CA TYR A 134 2.99 12.28 -10.08
C TYR A 134 1.70 13.11 -10.16
N SER A 135 1.39 13.84 -9.12
CA SER A 135 0.27 14.77 -9.11
C SER A 135 0.80 16.21 -9.03
N GLU A 136 0.38 17.04 -9.95
CA GLU A 136 0.56 18.48 -9.82
C GLU A 136 -0.58 19.02 -8.95
N ASN A 137 -0.24 19.62 -7.81
CA ASN A 137 -1.22 20.27 -6.95
C ASN A 137 -1.63 21.62 -7.55
N THR A 138 -2.49 21.58 -8.56
CA THR A 138 -3.13 22.78 -9.07
C THR A 138 -4.39 23.02 -8.27
N GLN A 139 -4.40 24.11 -7.49
CA GLN A 139 -5.61 24.53 -6.78
C GLN A 139 -6.59 25.12 -7.80
N HIS A 140 -7.75 24.49 -7.95
CA HIS A 140 -8.86 25.05 -8.71
C HIS A 140 -9.83 25.74 -7.75
N VAL A 141 -9.96 27.03 -7.89
CA VAL A 141 -10.94 27.83 -7.15
C VAL A 141 -12.15 28.08 -8.06
N VAL A 142 -13.32 27.65 -7.61
CA VAL A 142 -14.59 27.94 -8.28
C VAL A 142 -15.32 28.97 -7.40
N GLU A 143 -15.21 30.23 -7.76
CA GLU A 143 -15.91 31.30 -7.05
C GLU A 143 -17.43 31.18 -7.23
N GLY A 144 -18.16 31.36 -6.12
CA GLY A 144 -19.63 31.27 -6.12
C GLY A 144 -20.19 29.86 -6.27
N TRP A 145 -19.35 28.82 -6.14
CA TRP A 145 -19.83 27.45 -6.16
C TRP A 145 -20.80 27.19 -5.00
N LYS A 146 -21.93 26.56 -5.32
CA LYS A 146 -22.90 26.09 -4.34
C LYS A 146 -23.17 24.59 -4.56
N PRO A 147 -23.31 23.80 -3.49
CA PRO A 147 -23.68 22.41 -3.58
C PRO A 147 -25.07 22.25 -4.21
N GLU A 148 -25.34 21.06 -4.81
CA GLU A 148 -26.60 20.85 -5.55
C GLU A 148 -27.86 21.09 -4.71
N TRP A 149 -27.81 20.81 -3.40
CA TRP A 149 -28.93 21.03 -2.48
C TRP A 149 -29.20 22.52 -2.13
N GLU A 150 -28.33 23.42 -2.56
CA GLU A 150 -28.51 24.89 -2.42
C GLU A 150 -28.80 25.58 -3.76
N ARG A 151 -28.90 24.84 -4.83
CA ARG A 151 -29.30 25.29 -6.18
C ARG A 151 -30.77 25.06 -6.38
#